data_663c8cace9c80adc8e98442ea373c621
#
_entry.id   663c8cace9c80adc8e98442ea373c621
#
_cell.length_a   1.000
_cell.length_b   1.000
_cell.length_c   1.000
_cell.angle_alpha   90.00
_cell.angle_beta   90.00
_cell.angle_gamma   90.00
#
_symmetry.space_group_name_H-M   'P 1'
#
loop_
_entity.id
_entity.type
_entity.pdbx_description
1 polymer ?
#
loop_
_entity_poly.entity_id
_entity_poly.type
_entity_poly.pdbx_seq_one_letter_code
_entity_poly.pdbx_strand_id
1 'polypeptide(L)'
;MGSLWEQESGKTRFESLNHDIKTNVLIIGGGMAGILCAYMLHQSGVPYVLAEAETIGSGITKNTTAKITCQHGLIYDQLIRKFGMERAEQYLKANEDALARYRDLCRNIDCDFEEKDSYVYSLDSRQKIEKEIRALEKLGVHAEAAAHLPLPFSVAGAVRYPKQAQFHPLKFISAVSEGLHIYEHTAVRELAGTEVLTDHGKITAKKIIVATHFPFLNKHGSYFIKLYQSRSYVIALENAPDVHGMYVDEAQTGMSFRNYGSLLLLGGGDHRTG
;
A
#
# COMPACT_ATOMS: atom_id res chain seq x y z
N MET A 1 14.04 16.26 -5.45
CA MET A 1 12.60 16.50 -5.68
C MET A 1 11.85 15.82 -4.54
N GLY A 2 10.96 16.57 -3.85
CA GLY A 2 10.08 16.01 -2.82
C GLY A 2 8.90 15.26 -3.44
N SER A 3 8.23 14.44 -2.64
CA SER A 3 6.97 13.80 -3.05
C SER A 3 5.86 14.84 -3.18
N LEU A 4 4.94 14.63 -4.13
CA LEU A 4 3.71 15.42 -4.28
C LEU A 4 2.94 15.50 -2.94
N TRP A 5 2.86 14.39 -2.23
CA TRP A 5 2.12 14.26 -0.99
C TRP A 5 2.70 15.07 0.18
N GLU A 6 3.98 15.42 0.15
CA GLU A 6 4.63 16.20 1.22
C GLU A 6 4.25 17.69 1.18
N GLN A 7 3.77 18.19 0.05
CA GLN A 7 3.44 19.61 -0.12
C GLN A 7 2.15 20.02 0.60
N GLU A 8 1.24 19.09 0.79
CA GLU A 8 -0.12 19.33 1.29
C GLU A 8 -0.40 18.66 2.65
N SER A 9 0.57 17.91 3.20
CA SER A 9 0.38 17.23 4.47
C SER A 9 0.90 18.04 5.66
N GLY A 10 0.10 18.13 6.71
CA GLY A 10 0.58 18.56 8.03
C GLY A 10 1.67 17.61 8.54
N LYS A 11 2.73 18.15 9.15
CA LYS A 11 3.78 17.33 9.77
C LYS A 11 3.33 16.95 11.18
N THR A 12 2.90 15.71 11.38
CA THR A 12 2.87 15.12 12.72
C THR A 12 4.31 15.00 13.24
N ARG A 13 4.51 15.26 14.52
CA ARG A 13 5.81 15.10 15.19
C ARG A 13 5.60 14.26 16.43
N PHE A 14 6.30 13.14 16.49
CA PHE A 14 6.37 12.31 17.68
C PHE A 14 7.76 12.40 18.29
N GLU A 15 7.81 12.28 19.61
CA GLU A 15 9.09 12.33 20.33
C GLU A 15 9.94 11.08 20.02
N SER A 16 11.24 11.21 20.12
CA SER A 16 12.15 10.07 20.10
C SER A 16 12.08 9.33 21.43
N LEU A 17 12.32 8.03 21.41
CA LEU A 17 12.49 7.24 22.62
C LEU A 17 13.70 7.81 23.41
N ASN A 18 13.56 7.96 24.71
CA ASN A 18 14.63 8.49 25.58
C ASN A 18 14.86 7.66 26.86
N HIS A 19 14.18 6.53 27.00
CA HIS A 19 14.29 5.61 28.14
C HIS A 19 13.88 4.20 27.74
N ASP A 20 14.23 3.24 28.60
CA ASP A 20 13.83 1.84 28.41
C ASP A 20 12.34 1.66 28.67
N ILE A 21 11.64 0.91 27.81
CA ILE A 21 10.22 0.66 27.93
C ILE A 21 9.88 -0.85 27.83
N LYS A 22 8.71 -1.20 28.37
CA LYS A 22 8.13 -2.54 28.24
C LYS A 22 6.71 -2.42 27.66
N THR A 23 6.39 -3.31 26.71
CA THR A 23 5.07 -3.32 26.07
C THR A 23 4.63 -4.74 25.74
N ASN A 24 3.38 -4.94 25.33
CA ASN A 24 2.93 -6.22 24.82
C ASN A 24 3.34 -6.42 23.36
N VAL A 25 3.19 -5.38 22.55
CA VAL A 25 3.51 -5.43 21.10
C VAL A 25 4.43 -4.28 20.72
N LEU A 26 5.53 -4.58 20.06
CA LEU A 26 6.35 -3.60 19.36
C LEU A 26 6.05 -3.68 17.86
N ILE A 27 5.77 -2.54 17.24
CA ILE A 27 5.69 -2.38 15.79
C ILE A 27 6.95 -1.65 15.33
N ILE A 28 7.65 -2.18 14.34
CA ILE A 28 8.85 -1.57 13.76
C ILE A 28 8.53 -1.09 12.36
N GLY A 29 8.56 0.24 12.17
CA GLY A 29 8.26 0.92 10.92
C GLY A 29 6.94 1.67 10.92
N GLY A 30 7.00 2.98 10.66
CA GLY A 30 5.89 3.94 10.65
C GLY A 30 5.30 4.20 9.26
N GLY A 31 5.38 3.22 8.35
CA GLY A 31 4.67 3.26 7.06
C GLY A 31 3.18 2.91 7.21
N MET A 32 2.45 2.87 6.08
CA MET A 32 1.01 2.58 6.07
C MET A 32 0.65 1.33 6.87
N ALA A 33 1.36 0.23 6.69
CA ALA A 33 1.09 -1.03 7.38
C ALA A 33 1.31 -0.92 8.89
N GLY A 34 2.41 -0.29 9.33
CA GLY A 34 2.71 -0.13 10.75
C GLY A 34 1.72 0.77 11.46
N ILE A 35 1.35 1.90 10.86
CA ILE A 35 0.36 2.83 11.42
C ILE A 35 -1.01 2.17 11.54
N LEU A 36 -1.47 1.43 10.52
CA LEU A 36 -2.74 0.70 10.61
C LEU A 36 -2.71 -0.41 11.66
N CYS A 37 -1.60 -1.14 11.81
CA CYS A 37 -1.43 -2.09 12.91
C CYS A 37 -1.51 -1.40 14.28
N ALA A 38 -0.83 -0.26 14.45
CA ALA A 38 -0.87 0.53 15.67
C ALA A 38 -2.30 0.99 15.98
N TYR A 39 -2.99 1.53 14.99
CA TYR A 39 -4.38 1.96 15.10
C TYR A 39 -5.30 0.81 15.56
N MET A 40 -5.21 -0.35 14.93
CA MET A 40 -6.02 -1.52 15.29
C MET A 40 -5.75 -2.01 16.72
N LEU A 41 -4.49 -2.04 17.14
CA LEU A 41 -4.11 -2.40 18.51
C LEU A 41 -4.62 -1.36 19.51
N HIS A 42 -4.54 -0.09 19.17
CA HIS A 42 -5.07 1.01 19.99
C HIS A 42 -6.58 0.87 20.20
N GLN A 43 -7.33 0.68 19.13
CA GLN A 43 -8.79 0.46 19.19
C GLN A 43 -9.18 -0.79 20.00
N SER A 44 -8.30 -1.79 20.01
CA SER A 44 -8.52 -3.05 20.76
C SER A 44 -8.05 -2.98 22.21
N GLY A 45 -7.51 -1.84 22.68
CA GLY A 45 -6.98 -1.68 24.03
C GLY A 45 -5.72 -2.52 24.32
N VAL A 46 -5.03 -3.00 23.29
CA VAL A 46 -3.80 -3.78 23.44
C VAL A 46 -2.61 -2.84 23.63
N PRO A 47 -1.83 -2.95 24.72
CA PRO A 47 -0.63 -2.13 24.91
C PRO A 47 0.39 -2.38 23.80
N TYR A 48 0.80 -1.33 23.13
CA TYR A 48 1.77 -1.37 22.04
C TYR A 48 2.64 -0.11 22.03
N VAL A 49 3.72 -0.20 21.25
CA VAL A 49 4.56 0.93 20.86
C VAL A 49 4.95 0.75 19.40
N LEU A 50 5.02 1.84 18.64
CA LEU A 50 5.59 1.87 17.31
C LEU A 50 6.90 2.65 17.33
N ALA A 51 7.97 2.06 16.77
CA ALA A 51 9.27 2.71 16.56
C ALA A 51 9.52 2.91 15.06
N GLU A 52 9.80 4.15 14.67
CA GLU A 52 10.12 4.56 13.31
C GLU A 52 11.53 5.19 13.28
N ALA A 53 12.33 4.79 12.31
CA ALA A 53 13.72 5.24 12.20
C ALA A 53 13.83 6.72 11.82
N GLU A 54 12.94 7.21 10.99
CA GLU A 54 12.87 8.60 10.51
C GLU A 54 11.59 9.26 11.02
N THR A 55 10.68 9.59 10.13
CA THR A 55 9.34 10.10 10.44
C THR A 55 8.27 9.21 9.81
N ILE A 56 7.08 9.16 10.39
CA ILE A 56 5.99 8.36 9.84
C ILE A 56 5.72 8.74 8.38
N GLY A 57 5.44 7.74 7.55
CA GLY A 57 5.13 7.92 6.14
C GLY A 57 6.31 8.32 5.25
N SER A 58 7.51 8.58 5.78
CA SER A 58 8.66 9.09 5.02
C SER A 58 9.27 8.11 4.01
N GLY A 59 8.93 6.82 4.11
CA GLY A 59 9.40 5.77 3.20
C GLY A 59 8.56 5.66 1.91
N ILE A 60 8.17 4.43 1.57
CA ILE A 60 7.40 4.13 0.35
C ILE A 60 6.00 4.77 0.39
N THR A 61 5.43 4.99 1.56
CA THR A 61 4.09 5.58 1.69
C THR A 61 3.96 6.94 1.01
N LYS A 62 4.97 7.81 1.11
CA LYS A 62 4.97 9.10 0.41
C LYS A 62 5.31 8.99 -1.08
N ASN A 63 5.72 7.83 -1.57
CA ASN A 63 6.15 7.62 -2.95
C ASN A 63 5.17 6.70 -3.72
N THR A 64 3.97 6.49 -3.21
CA THR A 64 2.93 5.67 -3.83
C THR A 64 2.05 6.49 -4.78
N THR A 65 1.43 5.84 -5.76
CA THR A 65 0.32 6.42 -6.52
C THR A 65 -1.01 6.39 -5.76
N ALA A 66 -1.04 5.80 -4.57
CA ALA A 66 -2.14 5.80 -3.60
C ALA A 66 -3.50 5.37 -4.17
N LYS A 67 -3.52 4.24 -4.86
CA LYS A 67 -4.71 3.51 -5.26
C LYS A 67 -5.09 2.51 -4.15
N ILE A 68 -6.37 2.36 -3.85
CA ILE A 68 -6.92 1.36 -2.94
C ILE A 68 -7.80 0.44 -3.77
N THR A 69 -7.33 -0.78 -4.03
CA THR A 69 -7.99 -1.72 -4.94
C THR A 69 -8.02 -3.12 -4.36
N CYS A 70 -9.06 -3.89 -4.68
CA CYS A 70 -9.12 -5.32 -4.37
C CYS A 70 -8.46 -6.19 -5.46
N GLN A 71 -7.88 -5.57 -6.47
CA GLN A 71 -7.14 -6.23 -7.54
C GLN A 71 -5.67 -5.77 -7.55
N HIS A 72 -4.75 -6.66 -7.88
CA HIS A 72 -3.33 -6.39 -7.98
C HIS A 72 -2.79 -7.03 -9.28
N GLY A 73 -3.11 -6.42 -10.43
CA GLY A 73 -2.88 -7.00 -11.75
C GLY A 73 -3.93 -8.08 -12.11
N LEU A 74 -3.64 -8.92 -13.10
CA LEU A 74 -4.47 -10.07 -13.48
C LEU A 74 -4.11 -11.27 -12.60
N ILE A 75 -4.61 -11.27 -11.36
CA ILE A 75 -4.13 -12.20 -10.33
C ILE A 75 -5.08 -13.35 -10.04
N TYR A 76 -6.40 -13.19 -10.25
CA TYR A 76 -7.38 -14.18 -9.77
C TYR A 76 -7.35 -15.49 -10.57
N ASP A 77 -7.13 -15.45 -11.89
CA ASP A 77 -6.88 -16.66 -12.67
C ASP A 77 -5.65 -17.43 -12.16
N GLN A 78 -4.59 -16.69 -11.80
CA GLN A 78 -3.37 -17.30 -11.23
C GLN A 78 -3.60 -17.89 -9.84
N LEU A 79 -4.35 -17.20 -8.97
CA LEU A 79 -4.65 -17.67 -7.62
C LEU A 79 -5.46 -18.96 -7.67
N ILE A 80 -6.52 -19.01 -8.50
CA ILE A 80 -7.33 -20.21 -8.67
C ILE A 80 -6.47 -21.38 -9.16
N ARG A 81 -5.63 -21.17 -10.18
CA ARG A 81 -4.77 -22.23 -10.72
C ARG A 81 -3.70 -22.71 -9.76
N LYS A 82 -3.11 -21.83 -8.95
CA LYS A 82 -1.99 -22.17 -8.05
C LYS A 82 -2.46 -22.67 -6.69
N PHE A 83 -3.55 -22.14 -6.18
CA PHE A 83 -3.94 -22.32 -4.78
C PHE A 83 -5.37 -22.85 -4.60
N GLY A 84 -6.15 -22.96 -5.69
CA GLY A 84 -7.55 -23.40 -5.67
C GLY A 84 -8.54 -22.28 -5.39
N MET A 85 -9.82 -22.59 -5.57
CA MET A 85 -10.93 -21.65 -5.42
C MET A 85 -11.00 -21.03 -4.01
N GLU A 86 -11.01 -21.88 -2.99
CA GLU A 86 -11.15 -21.44 -1.60
C GLU A 86 -10.15 -20.36 -1.20
N ARG A 87 -8.86 -20.53 -1.54
CA ARG A 87 -7.83 -19.52 -1.24
C ARG A 87 -7.97 -18.25 -2.07
N ALA A 88 -8.43 -18.38 -3.31
CA ALA A 88 -8.73 -17.22 -4.15
C ALA A 88 -9.90 -16.41 -3.60
N GLU A 89 -10.96 -17.08 -3.11
CA GLU A 89 -12.09 -16.45 -2.41
C GLU A 89 -11.66 -15.75 -1.12
N GLN A 90 -10.83 -16.41 -0.30
CA GLN A 90 -10.29 -15.82 0.92
C GLN A 90 -9.46 -14.56 0.63
N TYR A 91 -8.63 -14.59 -0.44
CA TYR A 91 -7.85 -13.44 -0.86
C TYR A 91 -8.75 -12.28 -1.32
N LEU A 92 -9.73 -12.56 -2.18
CA LEU A 92 -10.71 -11.58 -2.66
C LEU A 92 -11.43 -10.93 -1.49
N LYS A 93 -12.03 -11.76 -0.62
CA LYS A 93 -12.77 -11.26 0.54
C LYS A 93 -11.91 -10.40 1.47
N ALA A 94 -10.69 -10.80 1.75
CA ALA A 94 -9.78 -10.00 2.59
C ALA A 94 -9.49 -8.62 2.00
N ASN A 95 -9.34 -8.52 0.67
CA ASN A 95 -9.12 -7.24 -0.01
C ASN A 95 -10.39 -6.38 -0.09
N GLU A 96 -11.57 -6.98 -0.30
CA GLU A 96 -12.85 -6.28 -0.25
C GLU A 96 -13.15 -5.74 1.17
N ASP A 97 -12.91 -6.55 2.20
CA ASP A 97 -13.04 -6.15 3.60
C ASP A 97 -12.07 -4.99 3.94
N ALA A 98 -10.84 -5.04 3.41
CA ALA A 98 -9.87 -3.96 3.57
C ALA A 98 -10.33 -2.67 2.89
N LEU A 99 -10.82 -2.75 1.65
CA LEU A 99 -11.37 -1.60 0.92
C LEU A 99 -12.56 -0.97 1.66
N ALA A 100 -13.47 -1.80 2.19
CA ALA A 100 -14.59 -1.33 3.00
C ALA A 100 -14.11 -0.59 4.27
N ARG A 101 -13.09 -1.13 4.96
CA ARG A 101 -12.49 -0.46 6.13
C ARG A 101 -11.82 0.87 5.79
N TYR A 102 -11.13 0.97 4.65
CA TYR A 102 -10.59 2.26 4.20
C TYR A 102 -11.70 3.29 3.96
N ARG A 103 -12.82 2.90 3.31
CA ARG A 103 -13.98 3.78 3.14
C ARG A 103 -14.51 4.27 4.48
N ASP A 104 -14.67 3.36 5.44
CA ASP A 104 -15.19 3.72 6.77
C ASP A 104 -14.27 4.68 7.52
N LEU A 105 -12.96 4.43 7.51
CA LEU A 105 -11.98 5.33 8.13
C LEU A 105 -11.96 6.70 7.46
N CYS A 106 -11.98 6.73 6.12
CA CYS A 106 -11.90 7.98 5.36
C CYS A 106 -13.17 8.84 5.42
N ARG A 107 -14.31 8.33 5.92
CA ARG A 107 -15.54 9.15 6.07
C ARG A 107 -15.34 10.37 6.96
N ASN A 108 -14.50 10.27 7.98
CA ASN A 108 -14.27 11.32 8.97
C ASN A 108 -12.86 11.92 8.87
N ILE A 109 -12.11 11.58 7.85
CA ILE A 109 -10.75 12.05 7.60
C ILE A 109 -10.73 12.81 6.28
N ASP A 110 -10.32 14.08 6.33
CA ASP A 110 -10.07 14.86 5.12
C ASP A 110 -8.75 14.42 4.48
N CYS A 111 -8.82 13.40 3.64
CA CYS A 111 -7.69 12.81 2.94
C CYS A 111 -7.91 12.65 1.44
N ASP A 112 -8.74 13.50 0.86
CA ASP A 112 -9.05 13.48 -0.58
C ASP A 112 -9.48 12.09 -1.08
N PHE A 113 -10.27 11.39 -0.26
CA PHE A 113 -10.77 10.08 -0.62
C PHE A 113 -11.81 10.19 -1.73
N GLU A 114 -11.55 9.51 -2.83
CA GLU A 114 -12.46 9.44 -3.98
C GLU A 114 -12.73 7.99 -4.37
N GLU A 115 -14.01 7.65 -4.55
CA GLU A 115 -14.37 6.39 -5.19
C GLU A 115 -14.17 6.50 -6.70
N LYS A 116 -13.41 5.60 -7.28
CA LYS A 116 -13.06 5.54 -8.71
C LYS A 116 -13.09 4.10 -9.20
N ASP A 117 -13.43 3.92 -10.46
CA ASP A 117 -13.24 2.63 -11.11
C ASP A 117 -11.76 2.37 -11.37
N SER A 118 -11.36 1.12 -11.20
CA SER A 118 -9.99 0.68 -11.50
C SER A 118 -9.98 -0.28 -12.67
N TYR A 119 -8.97 -0.15 -13.52
CA TYR A 119 -8.80 -0.94 -14.74
C TYR A 119 -7.42 -1.58 -14.75
N VAL A 120 -7.39 -2.89 -14.99
CA VAL A 120 -6.14 -3.54 -15.40
C VAL A 120 -6.24 -3.79 -16.89
N TYR A 121 -5.34 -3.17 -17.66
CA TYR A 121 -5.33 -3.29 -19.12
C TYR A 121 -4.15 -4.12 -19.61
N SER A 122 -4.28 -4.65 -20.83
CA SER A 122 -3.20 -5.30 -21.58
C SER A 122 -3.07 -4.64 -22.94
N LEU A 123 -1.83 -4.38 -23.37
CA LEU A 123 -1.54 -3.82 -24.68
C LEU A 123 -1.61 -4.86 -25.79
N ASP A 124 -1.36 -6.13 -25.48
CA ASP A 124 -1.11 -7.18 -26.47
C ASP A 124 -2.00 -8.44 -26.35
N SER A 125 -2.68 -8.64 -25.22
CA SER A 125 -3.35 -9.91 -24.95
C SER A 125 -4.79 -9.79 -24.41
N ARG A 126 -5.74 -9.77 -25.33
CA ARG A 126 -7.17 -9.92 -24.98
C ARG A 126 -7.46 -11.22 -24.24
N GLN A 127 -6.75 -12.31 -24.57
CA GLN A 127 -6.95 -13.60 -23.93
C GLN A 127 -6.66 -13.59 -22.42
N LYS A 128 -5.65 -12.84 -21.97
CA LYS A 128 -5.37 -12.66 -20.52
C LYS A 128 -6.55 -12.00 -19.82
N ILE A 129 -7.11 -10.95 -20.41
CA ILE A 129 -8.27 -10.24 -19.90
C ILE A 129 -9.47 -11.17 -19.77
N GLU A 130 -9.78 -11.94 -20.80
CA GLU A 130 -10.91 -12.88 -20.79
C GLU A 130 -10.75 -14.00 -19.75
N LYS A 131 -9.52 -14.47 -19.51
CA LYS A 131 -9.24 -15.46 -18.45
C LYS A 131 -9.50 -14.89 -17.07
N GLU A 132 -9.07 -13.66 -16.83
CA GLU A 132 -9.28 -12.99 -15.54
C GLU A 132 -10.77 -12.72 -15.28
N ILE A 133 -11.52 -12.26 -16.28
CA ILE A 133 -12.98 -12.05 -16.16
C ILE A 133 -13.67 -13.36 -15.79
N ARG A 134 -13.36 -14.47 -16.50
CA ARG A 134 -13.91 -15.78 -16.17
C ARG A 134 -13.53 -16.28 -14.78
N ALA A 135 -12.34 -15.94 -14.30
CA ALA A 135 -11.92 -16.26 -12.94
C ALA A 135 -12.73 -15.50 -11.90
N LEU A 136 -12.96 -14.21 -12.13
CA LEU A 136 -13.76 -13.36 -11.26
C LEU A 136 -15.23 -13.77 -11.22
N GLU A 137 -15.83 -14.11 -12.38
CA GLU A 137 -17.19 -14.65 -12.46
C GLU A 137 -17.34 -15.92 -11.60
N LYS A 138 -16.34 -16.82 -11.62
CA LYS A 138 -16.34 -18.00 -10.76
C LYS A 138 -16.28 -17.67 -9.26
N LEU A 139 -15.67 -16.54 -8.91
CA LEU A 139 -15.60 -16.02 -7.54
C LEU A 139 -16.83 -15.17 -7.18
N GLY A 140 -17.82 -15.08 -8.06
CA GLY A 140 -19.03 -14.31 -7.84
C GLY A 140 -18.87 -12.80 -8.00
N VAL A 141 -17.76 -12.34 -8.57
CA VAL A 141 -17.51 -10.93 -8.85
C VAL A 141 -17.94 -10.59 -10.27
N HIS A 142 -18.80 -9.59 -10.40
CA HIS A 142 -19.15 -9.05 -11.70
C HIS A 142 -18.05 -8.09 -12.18
N ALA A 143 -17.19 -8.59 -13.06
CA ALA A 143 -16.15 -7.81 -13.72
C ALA A 143 -16.54 -7.57 -15.18
N GLU A 144 -16.27 -6.37 -15.68
CA GLU A 144 -16.63 -5.96 -17.03
C GLU A 144 -15.38 -5.88 -17.92
N ALA A 145 -15.53 -6.34 -19.17
CA ALA A 145 -14.53 -6.08 -20.19
C ALA A 145 -14.67 -4.65 -20.71
N ALA A 146 -13.56 -3.92 -20.75
CA ALA A 146 -13.50 -2.60 -21.38
C ALA A 146 -12.51 -2.64 -22.57
N ALA A 147 -12.95 -2.18 -23.72
CA ALA A 147 -12.15 -2.13 -24.94
C ALA A 147 -11.67 -0.69 -25.26
N HIS A 148 -12.43 0.31 -24.84
CA HIS A 148 -12.13 1.72 -25.08
C HIS A 148 -11.86 2.42 -23.75
N LEU A 149 -10.62 2.85 -23.56
CA LEU A 149 -10.17 3.58 -22.38
C LEU A 149 -9.78 5.02 -22.79
N PRO A 150 -9.97 6.00 -21.90
CA PRO A 150 -9.55 7.39 -22.18
C PRO A 150 -8.02 7.54 -22.03
N LEU A 151 -7.27 6.64 -22.64
CA LEU A 151 -5.81 6.65 -22.67
C LEU A 151 -5.31 7.05 -24.05
N PRO A 152 -4.13 7.68 -24.18
CA PRO A 152 -3.60 8.18 -25.46
C PRO A 152 -3.09 7.08 -26.41
N PHE A 153 -3.43 5.81 -26.12
CA PHE A 153 -3.04 4.65 -26.92
C PHE A 153 -4.14 3.57 -26.87
N SER A 154 -4.11 2.67 -27.85
CA SER A 154 -5.04 1.54 -27.91
C SER A 154 -4.59 0.42 -27.00
N VAL A 155 -5.56 -0.30 -26.41
CA VAL A 155 -5.34 -1.51 -25.62
C VAL A 155 -5.99 -2.72 -26.27
N ALA A 156 -5.45 -3.90 -26.06
CA ALA A 156 -6.09 -5.16 -26.50
C ALA A 156 -7.35 -5.48 -25.67
N GLY A 157 -7.43 -4.93 -24.46
CA GLY A 157 -8.57 -5.03 -23.56
C GLY A 157 -8.21 -4.65 -22.14
N ALA A 158 -9.22 -4.51 -21.29
CA ALA A 158 -9.07 -4.26 -19.86
C ALA A 158 -10.15 -4.97 -19.04
N VAL A 159 -9.84 -5.25 -17.78
CA VAL A 159 -10.81 -5.64 -16.75
C VAL A 159 -11.16 -4.41 -15.93
N ARG A 160 -12.44 -4.06 -15.85
CA ARG A 160 -12.96 -2.99 -15.01
C ARG A 160 -13.39 -3.54 -13.67
N TYR A 161 -12.92 -2.92 -12.61
CA TYR A 161 -13.37 -3.12 -11.24
C TYR A 161 -14.05 -1.85 -10.74
N PRO A 162 -15.37 -1.85 -10.58
CA PRO A 162 -16.08 -0.68 -10.10
C PRO A 162 -15.82 -0.41 -8.62
N LYS A 163 -16.10 0.82 -8.20
CA LYS A 163 -16.11 1.20 -6.78
C LYS A 163 -14.81 0.90 -6.03
N GLN A 164 -13.70 1.06 -6.68
CA GLN A 164 -12.39 1.10 -6.01
C GLN A 164 -12.17 2.51 -5.46
N ALA A 165 -10.97 2.84 -4.96
CA ALA A 165 -10.75 4.17 -4.40
C ALA A 165 -9.32 4.67 -4.62
N GLN A 166 -9.17 5.97 -4.43
CA GLN A 166 -7.90 6.67 -4.34
C GLN A 166 -7.96 7.71 -3.21
N PHE A 167 -6.81 8.15 -2.71
CA PHE A 167 -6.76 9.08 -1.60
C PHE A 167 -5.40 9.78 -1.50
N HIS A 168 -5.26 10.70 -0.53
CA HIS A 168 -3.99 11.32 -0.16
C HIS A 168 -3.36 10.54 1.03
N PRO A 169 -2.28 9.77 0.81
CA PRO A 169 -1.79 8.82 1.79
C PRO A 169 -1.19 9.47 3.05
N LEU A 170 -0.56 10.65 2.93
CA LEU A 170 0.03 11.33 4.10
C LEU A 170 -1.01 12.07 4.94
N LYS A 171 -2.04 12.68 4.34
CA LYS A 171 -3.18 13.22 5.09
C LYS A 171 -3.87 12.12 5.90
N PHE A 172 -4.10 10.96 5.28
CA PHE A 172 -4.68 9.80 5.95
C PHE A 172 -3.81 9.30 7.11
N ILE A 173 -2.51 9.07 6.90
CA ILE A 173 -1.60 8.62 7.96
C ILE A 173 -1.53 9.63 9.10
N SER A 174 -1.44 10.92 8.79
CA SER A 174 -1.40 11.97 9.80
C SER A 174 -2.61 11.91 10.73
N ALA A 175 -3.83 11.83 10.15
CA ALA A 175 -5.05 11.77 10.94
C ALA A 175 -5.18 10.46 11.74
N VAL A 176 -4.88 9.30 11.12
CA VAL A 176 -4.98 7.99 11.80
C VAL A 176 -3.97 7.84 12.92
N SER A 177 -2.83 8.55 12.85
CA SER A 177 -1.78 8.48 13.86
C SER A 177 -2.03 9.30 15.11
N GLU A 178 -3.04 10.16 15.13
CA GLU A 178 -3.38 10.97 16.29
C GLU A 178 -3.69 10.11 17.53
N GLY A 179 -3.02 10.42 18.64
CA GLY A 179 -3.18 9.69 19.91
C GLY A 179 -2.53 8.30 19.94
N LEU A 180 -1.82 7.88 18.90
CA LEU A 180 -1.10 6.62 18.91
C LEU A 180 0.24 6.74 19.66
N HIS A 181 0.71 5.62 20.22
CA HIS A 181 2.00 5.51 20.92
C HIS A 181 3.12 5.26 19.90
N ILE A 182 3.69 6.34 19.39
CA ILE A 182 4.72 6.34 18.34
C ILE A 182 5.97 7.05 18.83
N TYR A 183 7.13 6.49 18.48
CA TYR A 183 8.44 7.13 18.63
C TYR A 183 9.07 7.25 17.24
N GLU A 184 9.30 8.49 16.79
CA GLU A 184 10.06 8.83 15.59
C GLU A 184 11.55 8.93 15.91
N HIS A 185 12.40 8.98 14.89
CA HIS A 185 13.87 9.04 15.03
C HIS A 185 14.41 7.98 16.01
N THR A 186 13.78 6.80 16.01
CA THR A 186 14.05 5.70 16.92
C THR A 186 14.32 4.43 16.11
N ALA A 187 15.51 4.36 15.54
CA ALA A 187 15.89 3.24 14.69
C ALA A 187 16.18 1.97 15.52
N VAL A 188 15.52 0.88 15.16
CA VAL A 188 15.79 -0.44 15.72
C VAL A 188 17.07 -0.99 15.08
N ARG A 189 18.06 -1.37 15.91
CA ARG A 189 19.37 -1.85 15.49
C ARG A 189 19.52 -3.36 15.64
N GLU A 190 18.99 -3.92 16.73
CA GLU A 190 19.14 -5.34 17.03
C GLU A 190 17.90 -5.92 17.66
N LEU A 191 17.65 -7.19 17.34
CA LEU A 191 16.59 -8.01 17.93
C LEU A 191 17.22 -9.21 18.63
N ALA A 192 17.03 -9.33 19.95
CA ALA A 192 17.51 -10.43 20.76
C ALA A 192 16.32 -11.05 21.53
N GLY A 193 15.60 -11.92 20.86
CA GLY A 193 14.38 -12.52 21.42
C GLY A 193 13.27 -11.49 21.66
N THR A 194 12.95 -11.20 22.92
CA THR A 194 11.96 -10.18 23.31
C THR A 194 12.56 -8.79 23.56
N GLU A 195 13.89 -8.69 23.56
CA GLU A 195 14.60 -7.43 23.73
C GLU A 195 15.00 -6.83 22.39
N VAL A 196 14.76 -5.55 22.21
CA VAL A 196 15.01 -4.79 21.00
C VAL A 196 15.85 -3.57 21.36
N LEU A 197 17.03 -3.45 20.76
CA LEU A 197 17.90 -2.30 20.94
C LEU A 197 17.60 -1.25 19.88
N THR A 198 17.45 -0.02 20.33
CA THR A 198 17.30 1.17 19.47
C THR A 198 18.49 2.12 19.65
N ASP A 199 18.54 3.20 18.88
CA ASP A 199 19.55 4.25 19.05
C ASP A 199 19.44 4.96 20.41
N HIS A 200 18.28 4.91 21.08
CA HIS A 200 17.95 5.76 22.22
C HIS A 200 17.46 5.00 23.46
N GLY A 201 17.47 3.68 23.45
CA GLY A 201 17.00 2.88 24.57
C GLY A 201 16.62 1.47 24.15
N LYS A 202 16.17 0.68 25.12
CA LYS A 202 15.75 -0.70 24.93
C LYS A 202 14.23 -0.82 25.04
N ILE A 203 13.66 -1.58 24.09
CA ILE A 203 12.22 -1.94 24.12
C ILE A 203 12.12 -3.44 24.40
N THR A 204 11.41 -3.80 25.47
CA THR A 204 11.08 -5.21 25.76
C THR A 204 9.63 -5.47 25.35
N ALA A 205 9.39 -6.39 24.40
CA ALA A 205 8.07 -6.69 23.88
C ALA A 205 7.79 -8.19 23.82
N LYS A 206 6.55 -8.60 24.15
CA LYS A 206 6.12 -10.01 24.05
C LYS A 206 5.96 -10.46 22.61
N LYS A 207 5.58 -9.56 21.72
CA LYS A 207 5.38 -9.77 20.29
C LYS A 207 6.00 -8.62 19.50
N ILE A 208 6.53 -8.93 18.33
CA ILE A 208 7.15 -7.94 17.44
C ILE A 208 6.52 -8.06 16.06
N ILE A 209 6.06 -6.93 15.52
CA ILE A 209 5.56 -6.80 14.15
C ILE A 209 6.62 -6.01 13.36
N VAL A 210 7.20 -6.61 12.33
CA VAL A 210 8.16 -5.94 11.45
C VAL A 210 7.40 -5.44 10.22
N ALA A 211 7.25 -4.11 10.11
CA ALA A 211 6.51 -3.40 9.06
C ALA A 211 7.42 -2.46 8.24
N THR A 212 8.69 -2.83 8.07
CA THR A 212 9.74 -1.99 7.48
C THR A 212 9.83 -2.03 5.96
N HIS A 213 8.83 -2.56 5.27
CA HIS A 213 8.78 -2.78 3.81
C HIS A 213 9.84 -3.77 3.33
N PHE A 214 11.12 -3.49 3.55
CA PHE A 214 12.22 -4.43 3.29
C PHE A 214 12.82 -4.90 4.62
N PRO A 215 13.01 -6.22 4.82
CA PRO A 215 13.54 -6.75 6.06
C PRO A 215 14.98 -6.28 6.29
N PHE A 216 15.25 -5.66 7.44
CA PHE A 216 16.59 -5.28 7.87
C PHE A 216 17.30 -6.39 8.68
N LEU A 217 16.52 -7.41 9.10
CA LEU A 217 16.98 -8.54 9.90
C LEU A 217 17.60 -9.62 9.00
N ASN A 218 18.86 -9.51 8.71
CA ASN A 218 19.54 -10.48 7.84
C ASN A 218 19.99 -11.75 8.56
N LYS A 219 20.18 -11.71 9.89
CA LYS A 219 20.65 -12.87 10.70
C LYS A 219 19.66 -14.05 10.69
N HIS A 220 18.35 -13.79 10.52
CA HIS A 220 17.31 -14.81 10.56
C HIS A 220 16.55 -14.82 9.23
N GLY A 221 16.80 -15.79 8.36
CA GLY A 221 16.03 -16.01 7.15
C GLY A 221 16.71 -15.66 5.83
N SER A 222 17.86 -15.01 5.84
CA SER A 222 18.67 -14.67 4.64
C SER A 222 17.83 -13.96 3.57
N TYR A 223 17.04 -12.96 3.98
CA TYR A 223 16.11 -12.24 3.11
C TYR A 223 16.81 -11.53 1.95
N PHE A 224 18.03 -11.05 2.14
CA PHE A 224 18.85 -10.41 1.11
C PHE A 224 19.15 -11.32 -0.10
N ILE A 225 19.08 -12.66 0.07
CA ILE A 225 19.23 -13.62 -1.03
C ILE A 225 17.88 -13.91 -1.70
N LYS A 226 16.78 -13.85 -0.94
CA LYS A 226 15.43 -14.27 -1.36
C LYS A 226 14.59 -13.14 -1.95
N LEU A 227 14.89 -11.91 -1.58
CA LEU A 227 14.12 -10.72 -1.94
C LEU A 227 15.02 -9.71 -2.65
N TYR A 228 14.46 -9.01 -3.58
CA TYR A 228 15.08 -7.85 -4.22
C TYR A 228 14.08 -6.69 -4.22
N GLN A 229 14.58 -5.48 -4.30
CA GLN A 229 13.77 -4.30 -4.46
C GLN A 229 13.56 -3.99 -5.95
N SER A 230 12.37 -3.59 -6.31
CA SER A 230 12.05 -3.00 -7.59
C SER A 230 11.82 -1.50 -7.40
N ARG A 231 12.30 -0.69 -8.32
CA ARG A 231 12.09 0.76 -8.32
C ARG A 231 11.14 1.14 -9.43
N SER A 232 10.17 1.98 -9.09
CA SER A 232 9.23 2.60 -10.00
C SER A 232 9.37 4.10 -9.91
N TYR A 233 9.03 4.81 -10.96
CA TYR A 233 9.00 6.27 -10.97
C TYR A 233 7.57 6.76 -11.12
N VAL A 234 7.28 7.91 -10.52
CA VAL A 234 6.01 8.61 -10.69
C VAL A 234 6.30 10.04 -11.07
N ILE A 235 5.69 10.51 -12.13
CA ILE A 235 5.68 11.91 -12.53
C ILE A 235 4.26 12.47 -12.46
N ALA A 236 4.13 13.73 -12.10
CA ALA A 236 2.87 14.47 -12.11
C ALA A 236 2.89 15.43 -13.32
N LEU A 237 1.87 15.31 -14.16
CA LEU A 237 1.74 16.10 -15.38
C LEU A 237 0.63 17.14 -15.20
N GLU A 238 0.95 18.40 -15.42
CA GLU A 238 -0.02 19.49 -15.50
C GLU A 238 -0.64 19.55 -16.91
N ASN A 239 -1.82 20.15 -17.00
CA ASN A 239 -2.55 20.34 -18.27
C ASN A 239 -2.82 19.02 -19.03
N ALA A 240 -2.86 17.92 -18.32
CA ALA A 240 -3.23 16.61 -18.85
C ALA A 240 -4.74 16.37 -18.70
N PRO A 241 -5.36 15.56 -19.59
CA PRO A 241 -6.78 15.25 -19.49
C PRO A 241 -7.10 14.43 -18.23
N ASP A 242 -8.35 14.54 -17.74
CA ASP A 242 -8.88 13.60 -16.77
C ASP A 242 -9.16 12.27 -17.46
N VAL A 243 -8.55 11.20 -16.97
CA VAL A 243 -8.74 9.83 -17.46
C VAL A 243 -9.93 9.11 -16.79
N HIS A 244 -10.65 9.79 -15.87
CA HIS A 244 -11.88 9.31 -15.22
C HIS A 244 -11.78 7.94 -14.54
N GLY A 245 -10.59 7.52 -14.11
CA GLY A 245 -10.38 6.21 -13.48
C GLY A 245 -8.92 6.00 -13.07
N MET A 246 -8.66 4.81 -12.58
CA MET A 246 -7.32 4.35 -12.21
C MET A 246 -6.91 3.20 -13.13
N TYR A 247 -5.77 3.30 -13.77
CA TYR A 247 -5.31 2.34 -14.78
C TYR A 247 -3.97 1.75 -14.38
N VAL A 248 -3.81 0.45 -14.61
CA VAL A 248 -2.55 -0.27 -14.39
C VAL A 248 -2.37 -1.26 -15.54
N ASP A 249 -1.20 -1.27 -16.16
CA ASP A 249 -0.82 -2.30 -17.12
C ASP A 249 -0.63 -3.65 -16.40
N GLU A 250 -0.99 -4.73 -17.07
CA GLU A 250 -0.73 -6.09 -16.57
C GLU A 250 0.74 -6.49 -16.66
N ALA A 251 1.50 -5.84 -17.54
CA ALA A 251 2.93 -6.08 -17.71
C ALA A 251 3.75 -5.46 -16.56
N GLN A 252 4.80 -6.16 -16.13
CA GLN A 252 5.67 -5.69 -15.04
C GLN A 252 6.34 -4.33 -15.30
N THR A 253 6.63 -4.02 -16.56
CA THR A 253 7.24 -2.76 -16.97
C THR A 253 6.22 -1.77 -17.52
N GLY A 254 4.94 -2.05 -17.31
CA GLY A 254 3.84 -1.26 -17.82
C GLY A 254 3.60 0.04 -17.07
N MET A 255 2.70 0.84 -17.58
CA MET A 255 2.40 2.15 -17.03
C MET A 255 1.12 2.14 -16.22
N SER A 256 1.06 3.01 -15.22
CA SER A 256 -0.15 3.26 -14.43
C SER A 256 -0.55 4.73 -14.50
N PHE A 257 -1.86 4.99 -14.51
CA PHE A 257 -2.43 6.33 -14.64
C PHE A 257 -3.50 6.55 -13.59
N ARG A 258 -3.58 7.76 -13.05
CA ARG A 258 -4.72 8.28 -12.31
C ARG A 258 -4.62 9.80 -12.18
N ASN A 259 -5.74 10.49 -12.03
CA ASN A 259 -5.71 11.91 -11.70
C ASN A 259 -5.68 12.13 -10.18
N TYR A 260 -5.08 13.25 -9.79
CA TYR A 260 -5.18 13.84 -8.45
C TYR A 260 -5.35 15.35 -8.62
N GLY A 261 -6.52 15.88 -8.27
CA GLY A 261 -6.89 17.25 -8.65
C GLY A 261 -6.76 17.46 -10.16
N SER A 262 -6.06 18.49 -10.56
CA SER A 262 -5.78 18.81 -11.97
C SER A 262 -4.56 18.08 -12.57
N LEU A 263 -3.88 17.26 -11.76
CA LEU A 263 -2.68 16.54 -12.19
C LEU A 263 -3.01 15.14 -12.69
N LEU A 264 -2.30 14.68 -13.71
CA LEU A 264 -2.25 13.27 -14.10
C LEU A 264 -0.97 12.64 -13.55
N LEU A 265 -1.12 11.67 -12.67
CA LEU A 265 -0.01 10.87 -12.15
C LEU A 265 0.27 9.72 -13.11
N LEU A 266 1.48 9.68 -13.65
CA LEU A 266 1.99 8.62 -14.49
C LEU A 266 3.07 7.85 -13.75
N GLY A 267 2.82 6.58 -13.47
CA GLY A 267 3.78 5.65 -12.86
C GLY A 267 4.32 4.65 -13.87
N GLY A 268 5.57 4.27 -13.73
CA GLY A 268 6.20 3.26 -14.60
C GLY A 268 7.72 3.26 -14.51
N GLY A 269 8.37 2.64 -15.50
CA GLY A 269 9.82 2.50 -15.53
C GLY A 269 10.35 1.50 -14.50
N ASP A 270 9.55 0.49 -14.18
CA ASP A 270 9.89 -0.53 -13.19
C ASP A 270 11.14 -1.31 -13.55
N HIS A 271 12.09 -1.36 -12.63
CA HIS A 271 13.31 -2.14 -12.80
C HIS A 271 13.84 -2.63 -11.45
N ARG A 272 14.55 -3.75 -11.49
CA ARG A 272 15.24 -4.28 -10.31
C ARG A 272 16.39 -3.37 -9.92
N THR A 273 16.54 -3.10 -8.60
CA THR A 273 17.66 -2.35 -8.02
C THR A 273 18.57 -3.26 -7.20
N GLY A 274 19.86 -2.94 -7.20
CA GLY A 274 20.91 -3.69 -6.49
C GLY A 274 21.79 -4.51 -7.41
#